data_80b668bb531bed7791182b3af15d5006
#
_entry.id   80b668bb531bed7791182b3af15d5006
#
_cell.length_a   1.000
_cell.length_b   1.000
_cell.length_c   1.000
_cell.angle_alpha   90.00
_cell.angle_beta   90.00
_cell.angle_gamma   90.00
#
_symmetry.space_group_name_H-M   'P 1'
#
loop_
_entity.id
_entity.type
_entity.pdbx_description
1 polymer ?
#
loop_
_entity_poly.entity_id
_entity_poly.type
_entity_poly.pdbx_seq_one_letter_code
_entity_poly.pdbx_strand_id
1 'polypeptide(L)'
;MQQATAELRGRSPSARLDSEVLVMRVCGLSRAQLITRADHPLSTPQHQALQDLLARRKTGEPVAYLTGEREFWSMTLQVTSATLIPRPDTEILVEQALTRIPQDAVWRIADLGTGNGAIALALAQERPRCHIVATDISTQTLAVARGNAERHGIANITFREGSWHLPLQDEIFDMVVSNPPYLREDDDHLLAGDVIFEPRQALVAGEDGLEAIRAIARHIQPSLNSGGWLILEHGFDQAYAVRAILQAEGYGKIQSCQDLAGHDRVSLGQRHGKVASLNIAT
;
A
#
# COMPACT_ATOMS: atom_id res chain seq x y z
N MET A 1 -26.25 2.46 18.35
CA MET A 1 -26.18 2.45 16.87
C MET A 1 -26.93 3.62 16.24
N GLN A 2 -28.26 3.71 16.32
CA GLN A 2 -29.04 4.77 15.67
C GLN A 2 -28.57 6.19 16.01
N GLN A 3 -28.28 6.46 17.28
CA GLN A 3 -27.76 7.75 17.73
C GLN A 3 -26.39 8.06 17.09
N ALA A 4 -25.43 7.14 17.11
CA ALA A 4 -24.12 7.33 16.49
C ALA A 4 -24.23 7.62 14.99
N THR A 5 -25.10 6.88 14.28
CA THR A 5 -25.39 7.13 12.85
C THR A 5 -25.99 8.52 12.63
N ALA A 6 -26.93 8.94 13.49
CA ALA A 6 -27.54 10.26 13.39
C ALA A 6 -26.51 11.38 13.58
N GLU A 7 -25.56 11.20 14.50
CA GLU A 7 -24.48 12.14 14.77
C GLU A 7 -23.48 12.30 13.61
N LEU A 8 -23.25 11.24 12.82
CA LEU A 8 -22.36 11.27 11.65
C LEU A 8 -23.06 11.67 10.35
N ARG A 9 -24.40 11.74 10.32
CA ARG A 9 -25.14 12.20 9.12
C ARG A 9 -24.71 13.59 8.69
N GLY A 10 -24.46 13.75 7.38
CA GLY A 10 -23.97 15.01 6.81
C GLY A 10 -22.51 15.35 7.13
N ARG A 11 -21.81 14.50 7.89
CA ARG A 11 -20.38 14.62 8.19
C ARG A 11 -19.56 13.49 7.59
N SER A 12 -20.16 12.30 7.39
CA SER A 12 -19.53 11.18 6.72
C SER A 12 -20.43 10.64 5.62
N PRO A 13 -19.89 10.32 4.43
CA PRO A 13 -20.64 9.68 3.35
C PRO A 13 -21.08 8.25 3.71
N SER A 14 -20.40 7.62 4.67
CA SER A 14 -20.63 6.26 5.15
C SER A 14 -21.08 6.21 6.62
N ALA A 15 -21.85 7.21 7.08
CA ALA A 15 -22.20 7.40 8.49
C ALA A 15 -22.70 6.14 9.22
N ARG A 16 -23.48 5.28 8.55
CA ARG A 16 -23.94 4.00 9.13
C ARG A 16 -22.81 3.01 9.30
N LEU A 17 -22.00 2.80 8.28
CA LEU A 17 -20.87 1.86 8.30
C LEU A 17 -19.82 2.32 9.31
N ASP A 18 -19.48 3.60 9.31
CA ASP A 18 -18.54 4.18 10.28
C ASP A 18 -19.02 3.92 11.71
N SER A 19 -20.31 4.17 11.98
CA SER A 19 -20.89 3.93 13.30
C SER A 19 -20.81 2.44 13.69
N GLU A 20 -21.10 1.52 12.76
CA GLU A 20 -20.99 0.07 13.00
C GLU A 20 -19.56 -0.29 13.41
N VAL A 21 -18.57 0.18 12.65
CA VAL A 21 -17.14 -0.10 12.89
C VAL A 21 -16.68 0.48 14.23
N LEU A 22 -17.04 1.73 14.54
CA LEU A 22 -16.65 2.36 15.81
C LEU A 22 -17.27 1.67 17.01
N VAL A 23 -18.55 1.26 16.94
CA VAL A 23 -19.19 0.50 18.01
C VAL A 23 -18.56 -0.88 18.17
N MET A 24 -18.28 -1.59 17.08
CA MET A 24 -17.56 -2.87 17.12
C MET A 24 -16.21 -2.72 17.82
N ARG A 25 -15.46 -1.67 17.48
CA ARG A 25 -14.15 -1.37 18.09
C ARG A 25 -14.24 -1.17 19.60
N VAL A 26 -15.18 -0.35 20.04
CA VAL A 26 -15.35 0.00 21.47
C VAL A 26 -15.85 -1.19 22.29
N CYS A 27 -16.71 -2.03 21.70
CA CYS A 27 -17.33 -3.14 22.39
C CYS A 27 -16.54 -4.46 22.26
N GLY A 28 -15.53 -4.53 21.39
CA GLY A 28 -14.83 -5.77 21.07
C GLY A 28 -15.75 -6.80 20.38
N LEU A 29 -16.68 -6.35 19.54
CA LEU A 29 -17.68 -7.20 18.89
C LEU A 29 -17.34 -7.45 17.43
N SER A 30 -17.63 -8.67 16.96
CA SER A 30 -17.72 -8.95 15.53
C SER A 30 -19.02 -8.34 14.95
N ARG A 31 -19.09 -8.21 13.60
CA ARG A 31 -20.29 -7.71 12.92
C ARG A 31 -21.52 -8.58 13.21
N ALA A 32 -21.36 -9.88 13.26
CA ALA A 32 -22.44 -10.80 13.62
C ALA A 32 -22.92 -10.57 15.06
N GLN A 33 -21.99 -10.37 16.00
CA GLN A 33 -22.32 -10.06 17.40
C GLN A 33 -22.98 -8.69 17.53
N LEU A 34 -22.59 -7.68 16.75
CA LEU A 34 -23.24 -6.38 16.75
C LEU A 34 -24.73 -6.49 16.39
N ILE A 35 -25.08 -7.34 15.40
CA ILE A 35 -26.46 -7.57 14.99
C ILE A 35 -27.26 -8.31 16.09
N THR A 36 -26.68 -9.36 16.66
CA THR A 36 -27.37 -10.19 17.67
C THR A 36 -27.48 -9.56 19.04
N ARG A 37 -26.65 -8.54 19.34
CA ARG A 37 -26.61 -7.82 20.61
C ARG A 37 -27.05 -6.36 20.50
N ALA A 38 -27.86 -6.04 19.49
CA ALA A 38 -28.28 -4.68 19.19
C ALA A 38 -28.94 -3.93 20.39
N ASP A 39 -29.59 -4.68 21.27
CA ASP A 39 -30.34 -4.14 22.43
C ASP A 39 -29.49 -4.07 23.72
N HIS A 40 -28.21 -4.51 23.68
CA HIS A 40 -27.37 -4.41 24.87
C HIS A 40 -26.90 -2.97 25.08
N PRO A 41 -27.13 -2.38 26.26
CA PRO A 41 -26.67 -1.04 26.57
C PRO A 41 -25.13 -1.04 26.69
N LEU A 42 -24.52 0.06 26.23
CA LEU A 42 -23.10 0.31 26.46
C LEU A 42 -22.85 0.61 27.93
N SER A 43 -21.74 0.11 28.48
CA SER A 43 -21.26 0.58 29.78
C SER A 43 -20.83 2.06 29.68
N THR A 44 -20.75 2.74 30.84
CA THR A 44 -20.33 4.16 30.85
C THR A 44 -18.95 4.38 30.22
N PRO A 45 -17.90 3.55 30.45
CA PRO A 45 -16.63 3.69 29.75
C PRO A 45 -16.74 3.48 28.24
N GLN A 46 -17.54 2.50 27.79
CA GLN A 46 -17.76 2.27 26.35
C GLN A 46 -18.50 3.45 25.71
N HIS A 47 -19.50 4.00 26.40
CA HIS A 47 -20.20 5.17 25.91
C HIS A 47 -19.26 6.36 25.74
N GLN A 48 -18.42 6.65 26.73
CA GLN A 48 -17.45 7.74 26.66
C GLN A 48 -16.44 7.51 25.52
N ALA A 49 -15.85 6.33 25.40
CA ALA A 49 -14.93 5.98 24.32
C ALA A 49 -15.58 6.15 22.94
N LEU A 50 -16.85 5.75 22.80
CA LEU A 50 -17.58 5.94 21.53
C LEU A 50 -17.80 7.43 21.22
N GLN A 51 -18.15 8.24 22.21
CA GLN A 51 -18.33 9.68 22.01
C GLN A 51 -17.04 10.37 21.56
N ASP A 52 -15.90 9.98 22.16
CA ASP A 52 -14.58 10.49 21.78
C ASP A 52 -14.26 10.15 20.32
N LEU A 53 -14.49 8.90 19.89
CA LEU A 53 -14.28 8.47 18.51
C LEU A 53 -15.23 9.18 17.53
N LEU A 54 -16.51 9.36 17.91
CA LEU A 54 -17.48 10.08 17.09
C LEU A 54 -17.09 11.55 16.94
N ALA A 55 -16.60 12.19 18.01
CA ALA A 55 -16.13 13.58 17.94
C ALA A 55 -14.97 13.73 16.95
N ARG A 56 -13.99 12.82 16.99
CA ARG A 56 -12.87 12.78 16.05
C ARG A 56 -13.36 12.51 14.62
N ARG A 57 -14.26 11.53 14.43
CA ARG A 57 -14.80 11.22 13.09
C ARG A 57 -15.57 12.41 12.48
N LYS A 58 -16.27 13.21 13.29
CA LYS A 58 -16.94 14.44 12.85
C LYS A 58 -15.98 15.50 12.29
N THR A 59 -14.70 15.49 12.71
CA THR A 59 -13.65 16.35 12.12
C THR A 59 -13.10 15.81 10.81
N GLY A 60 -13.55 14.62 10.37
CA GLY A 60 -13.10 13.96 9.14
C GLY A 60 -12.03 12.89 9.33
N GLU A 61 -11.54 12.68 10.58
CA GLU A 61 -10.47 11.72 10.82
C GLU A 61 -10.84 10.30 10.31
N PRO A 62 -9.95 9.63 9.55
CA PRO A 62 -10.22 8.33 8.94
C PRO A 62 -10.61 7.26 9.96
N VAL A 63 -11.62 6.45 9.64
CA VAL A 63 -12.04 5.34 10.51
C VAL A 63 -10.87 4.38 10.79
N ALA A 64 -10.01 4.16 9.81
CA ALA A 64 -8.83 3.31 9.98
C ALA A 64 -7.87 3.85 11.06
N TYR A 65 -7.67 5.17 11.15
CA TYR A 65 -6.86 5.76 12.22
C TYR A 65 -7.58 5.75 13.57
N LEU A 66 -8.89 5.89 13.59
CA LEU A 66 -9.69 5.81 14.81
C LEU A 66 -9.69 4.39 15.40
N THR A 67 -9.73 3.37 14.56
CA THR A 67 -9.65 1.96 14.98
C THR A 67 -8.22 1.47 15.16
N GLY A 68 -7.25 2.13 14.51
CA GLY A 68 -5.85 1.72 14.45
C GLY A 68 -5.60 0.54 13.50
N GLU A 69 -6.60 0.14 12.69
CA GLU A 69 -6.53 -1.07 11.87
C GLU A 69 -7.21 -0.88 10.51
N ARG A 70 -6.67 -1.58 9.49
CA ARG A 70 -7.24 -1.68 8.15
C ARG A 70 -7.04 -3.09 7.61
N GLU A 71 -8.07 -3.66 7.00
CA GLU A 71 -7.95 -4.93 6.28
C GLU A 71 -7.29 -4.70 4.92
N PHE A 72 -6.33 -5.57 4.57
CA PHE A 72 -5.69 -5.65 3.26
C PHE A 72 -5.25 -7.09 3.03
N TRP A 73 -5.56 -7.68 1.88
CA TRP A 73 -5.21 -9.06 1.53
C TRP A 73 -5.62 -10.08 2.61
N SER A 74 -6.83 -9.94 3.14
CA SER A 74 -7.38 -10.75 4.26
C SER A 74 -6.57 -10.67 5.57
N MET A 75 -5.62 -9.75 5.69
CA MET A 75 -4.88 -9.46 6.92
C MET A 75 -5.40 -8.19 7.58
N THR A 76 -5.53 -8.19 8.90
CA THR A 76 -5.79 -6.96 9.66
C THR A 76 -4.48 -6.29 10.00
N LEU A 77 -4.17 -5.21 9.30
CA LEU A 77 -2.92 -4.45 9.46
C LEU A 77 -3.12 -3.25 10.39
N GLN A 78 -2.15 -3.02 11.27
CA GLN A 78 -2.08 -1.77 12.02
C GLN A 78 -1.79 -0.60 11.07
N VAL A 79 -2.46 0.51 11.32
CA VAL A 79 -2.23 1.79 10.66
C VAL A 79 -2.15 2.91 11.69
N THR A 80 -1.35 3.91 11.40
CA THR A 80 -1.21 5.12 12.22
C THR A 80 -1.13 6.34 11.30
N SER A 81 -1.20 7.53 11.85
CA SER A 81 -0.99 8.77 11.08
C SER A 81 0.40 8.89 10.42
N ALA A 82 1.33 7.99 10.73
CA ALA A 82 2.63 7.90 10.07
C ALA A 82 2.60 7.06 8.79
N THR A 83 1.52 6.34 8.50
CA THR A 83 1.42 5.41 7.38
C THR A 83 0.26 5.76 6.45
N LEU A 84 0.43 5.54 5.14
CA LEU A 84 -0.70 5.52 4.22
C LEU A 84 -1.67 4.41 4.64
N ILE A 85 -2.97 4.69 4.56
CA ILE A 85 -4.01 3.66 4.77
C ILE A 85 -4.06 2.78 3.51
N PRO A 86 -3.88 1.45 3.61
CA PRO A 86 -3.93 0.56 2.45
C PRO A 86 -5.22 0.72 1.65
N ARG A 87 -5.08 0.84 0.33
CA ARG A 87 -6.19 0.97 -0.61
C ARG A 87 -6.52 -0.39 -1.24
N PRO A 88 -7.80 -0.70 -1.48
CA PRO A 88 -8.18 -1.93 -2.18
C PRO A 88 -7.51 -2.04 -3.57
N ASP A 89 -7.36 -0.92 -4.27
CA ASP A 89 -6.75 -0.88 -5.60
C ASP A 89 -5.30 -1.38 -5.60
N THR A 90 -4.58 -1.23 -4.49
CA THR A 90 -3.21 -1.74 -4.32
C THR A 90 -3.15 -3.28 -4.35
N GLU A 91 -4.26 -3.98 -4.11
CA GLU A 91 -4.32 -5.44 -4.24
C GLU A 91 -4.04 -5.90 -5.69
N ILE A 92 -4.35 -5.08 -6.69
CA ILE A 92 -4.01 -5.34 -8.10
C ILE A 92 -2.50 -5.46 -8.29
N LEU A 93 -1.70 -4.63 -7.60
CA LEU A 93 -0.24 -4.73 -7.65
C LEU A 93 0.23 -6.09 -7.10
N VAL A 94 -0.34 -6.52 -5.96
CA VAL A 94 -0.04 -7.83 -5.36
C VAL A 94 -0.43 -8.97 -6.32
N GLU A 95 -1.62 -8.93 -6.91
CA GLU A 95 -2.07 -9.91 -7.90
C GLU A 95 -1.11 -9.98 -9.10
N GLN A 96 -0.72 -8.83 -9.65
CA GLN A 96 0.20 -8.77 -10.78
C GLN A 96 1.59 -9.32 -10.43
N ALA A 97 2.06 -9.10 -9.21
CA ALA A 97 3.29 -9.72 -8.73
C ALA A 97 3.13 -11.24 -8.61
N LEU A 98 2.09 -11.73 -7.96
CA LEU A 98 1.84 -13.15 -7.72
C LEU A 98 1.64 -13.96 -9.00
N THR A 99 1.06 -13.37 -10.06
CA THR A 99 0.94 -14.04 -11.38
C THR A 99 2.29 -14.31 -12.04
N ARG A 100 3.35 -13.60 -11.63
CA ARG A 100 4.70 -13.70 -12.19
C ARG A 100 5.65 -14.50 -11.30
N ILE A 101 5.37 -14.59 -10.01
CA ILE A 101 6.17 -15.33 -9.04
C ILE A 101 5.69 -16.79 -9.02
N PRO A 102 6.48 -17.78 -9.49
CA PRO A 102 6.10 -19.19 -9.35
C PRO A 102 5.82 -19.57 -7.90
N GLN A 103 4.92 -20.52 -7.67
CA GLN A 103 4.45 -20.90 -6.34
C GLN A 103 5.59 -21.35 -5.41
N ASP A 104 6.60 -22.02 -5.97
CA ASP A 104 7.76 -22.57 -5.26
C ASP A 104 9.04 -21.75 -5.44
N ALA A 105 8.93 -20.53 -5.97
CA ALA A 105 10.06 -19.64 -6.21
C ALA A 105 10.83 -19.33 -4.93
N VAL A 106 12.13 -19.19 -5.07
CA VAL A 106 13.05 -18.69 -4.04
C VAL A 106 13.59 -17.34 -4.50
N TRP A 107 12.69 -16.44 -4.80
CA TRP A 107 13.02 -15.13 -5.33
C TRP A 107 13.39 -14.14 -4.23
N ARG A 108 14.21 -13.18 -4.61
CA ARG A 108 14.45 -11.96 -3.84
C ARG A 108 13.57 -10.84 -4.41
N ILE A 109 12.76 -10.27 -3.58
CA ILE A 109 11.77 -9.23 -3.97
C ILE A 109 12.03 -8.00 -3.12
N ALA A 110 12.02 -6.81 -3.73
CA ALA A 110 12.08 -5.55 -2.98
C ALA A 110 10.72 -4.84 -3.05
N ASP A 111 10.25 -4.31 -1.91
CA ASP A 111 9.09 -3.42 -1.79
C ASP A 111 9.58 -2.04 -1.35
N LEU A 112 9.49 -1.06 -2.26
CA LEU A 112 10.01 0.30 -2.05
C LEU A 112 8.91 1.24 -1.57
N GLY A 113 9.15 1.93 -0.45
CA GLY A 113 8.12 2.74 0.20
C GLY A 113 7.04 1.84 0.80
N THR A 114 7.45 0.85 1.59
CA THR A 114 6.58 -0.24 2.06
C THR A 114 5.41 0.24 2.93
N GLY A 115 5.48 1.45 3.48
CA GLY A 115 4.45 1.96 4.36
C GLY A 115 4.25 1.08 5.59
N ASN A 116 3.02 0.70 5.88
CA ASN A 116 2.70 -0.23 6.97
C ASN A 116 3.01 -1.70 6.65
N GLY A 117 3.66 -1.98 5.51
CA GLY A 117 4.06 -3.30 5.09
C GLY A 117 3.04 -4.05 4.23
N ALA A 118 1.96 -3.44 3.79
CA ALA A 118 0.82 -4.11 3.15
C ALA A 118 1.24 -5.01 1.98
N ILE A 119 1.99 -4.48 1.01
CA ILE A 119 2.45 -5.24 -0.17
C ILE A 119 3.46 -6.32 0.24
N ALA A 120 4.48 -5.94 1.02
CA ALA A 120 5.53 -6.87 1.47
C ALA A 120 4.95 -8.06 2.22
N LEU A 121 4.00 -7.83 3.14
CA LEU A 121 3.35 -8.85 3.94
C LEU A 121 2.50 -9.79 3.09
N ALA A 122 1.71 -9.23 2.16
CA ALA A 122 0.90 -10.02 1.24
C ALA A 122 1.77 -10.96 0.39
N LEU A 123 2.86 -10.43 -0.21
CA LEU A 123 3.79 -11.24 -1.00
C LEU A 123 4.51 -12.30 -0.15
N ALA A 124 4.95 -11.95 1.06
CA ALA A 124 5.65 -12.85 1.96
C ALA A 124 4.75 -14.01 2.45
N GLN A 125 3.48 -13.74 2.70
CA GLN A 125 2.49 -14.75 3.09
C GLN A 125 2.20 -15.72 1.94
N GLU A 126 1.99 -15.20 0.72
CA GLU A 126 1.65 -15.99 -0.46
C GLU A 126 2.84 -16.76 -1.05
N ARG A 127 4.05 -16.31 -0.78
CA ARG A 127 5.31 -16.91 -1.28
C ARG A 127 6.31 -17.08 -0.14
N PRO A 128 6.10 -18.04 0.76
CA PRO A 128 6.89 -18.18 1.99
C PRO A 128 8.36 -18.58 1.73
N ARG A 129 8.71 -19.04 0.53
CA ARG A 129 10.09 -19.35 0.14
C ARG A 129 10.82 -18.14 -0.46
N CYS A 130 10.11 -17.08 -0.84
CA CYS A 130 10.71 -15.83 -1.27
C CYS A 130 11.25 -15.06 -0.06
N HIS A 131 12.24 -14.21 -0.30
CA HIS A 131 12.75 -13.27 0.69
C HIS A 131 12.39 -11.84 0.26
N ILE A 132 11.69 -11.11 1.10
CA ILE A 132 11.26 -9.74 0.81
C ILE A 132 12.19 -8.75 1.52
N VAL A 133 12.68 -7.75 0.80
CA VAL A 133 13.36 -6.58 1.38
C VAL A 133 12.43 -5.40 1.27
N ALA A 134 11.87 -4.97 2.40
CA ALA A 134 10.92 -3.87 2.48
C ALA A 134 11.65 -2.59 2.93
N THR A 135 11.55 -1.52 2.16
CA THR A 135 12.25 -0.26 2.46
C THR A 135 11.27 0.90 2.66
N ASP A 136 11.62 1.81 3.55
CA ASP A 136 10.90 3.08 3.72
C ASP A 136 11.87 4.13 4.27
N ILE A 137 11.63 5.40 3.96
CA ILE A 137 12.45 6.51 4.46
C ILE A 137 12.15 6.81 5.93
N SER A 138 10.99 6.41 6.44
CA SER A 138 10.49 6.70 7.78
C SER A 138 10.71 5.51 8.72
N THR A 139 11.54 5.69 9.75
CA THR A 139 11.70 4.71 10.83
C THR A 139 10.40 4.43 11.58
N GLN A 140 9.53 5.44 11.74
CA GLN A 140 8.22 5.27 12.39
C GLN A 140 7.31 4.37 11.56
N THR A 141 7.29 4.57 10.26
CA THR A 141 6.55 3.73 9.31
C THR A 141 7.06 2.29 9.34
N LEU A 142 8.37 2.09 9.32
CA LEU A 142 8.99 0.76 9.43
C LEU A 142 8.70 0.07 10.76
N ALA A 143 8.56 0.81 11.87
CA ALA A 143 8.16 0.23 13.14
C ALA A 143 6.74 -0.36 13.07
N VAL A 144 5.80 0.31 12.39
CA VAL A 144 4.45 -0.22 12.14
C VAL A 144 4.51 -1.47 11.27
N ALA A 145 5.29 -1.45 10.19
CA ALA A 145 5.44 -2.59 9.28
C ALA A 145 6.03 -3.83 9.99
N ARG A 146 7.06 -3.64 10.84
CA ARG A 146 7.62 -4.73 11.68
C ARG A 146 6.59 -5.29 12.66
N GLY A 147 5.84 -4.42 13.33
CA GLY A 147 4.77 -4.85 14.23
C GLY A 147 3.67 -5.65 13.51
N ASN A 148 3.35 -5.29 12.27
CA ASN A 148 2.44 -6.06 11.43
C ASN A 148 3.02 -7.43 11.05
N ALA A 149 4.31 -7.51 10.68
CA ALA A 149 4.97 -8.77 10.38
C ALA A 149 4.97 -9.71 11.60
N GLU A 150 5.32 -9.21 12.78
CA GLU A 150 5.29 -9.95 14.04
C GLU A 150 3.90 -10.46 14.37
N ARG A 151 2.87 -9.58 14.26
CA ARG A 151 1.46 -9.93 14.52
C ARG A 151 0.97 -11.08 13.66
N HIS A 152 1.40 -11.15 12.40
CA HIS A 152 1.00 -12.19 11.44
C HIS A 152 1.97 -13.36 11.36
N GLY A 153 3.05 -13.36 12.17
CA GLY A 153 4.04 -14.46 12.18
C GLY A 153 4.85 -14.58 10.90
N ILE A 154 5.01 -13.48 10.15
CA ILE A 154 5.72 -13.44 8.87
C ILE A 154 7.18 -13.11 9.14
N ALA A 155 8.10 -14.04 8.83
CA ALA A 155 9.52 -13.94 9.16
C ALA A 155 10.45 -13.77 7.94
N ASN A 156 9.94 -13.91 6.72
CA ASN A 156 10.72 -13.83 5.48
C ASN A 156 10.82 -12.42 4.91
N ILE A 157 10.74 -11.39 5.77
CA ILE A 157 10.89 -9.98 5.41
C ILE A 157 12.07 -9.36 6.17
N THR A 158 12.89 -8.60 5.46
CA THR A 158 13.89 -7.70 6.05
C THR A 158 13.48 -6.26 5.82
N PHE A 159 13.41 -5.47 6.89
CA PHE A 159 13.04 -4.04 6.82
C PHE A 159 14.29 -3.17 6.90
N ARG A 160 14.43 -2.21 5.96
CA ARG A 160 15.57 -1.29 5.89
C ARG A 160 15.12 0.16 5.72
N GLU A 161 15.78 1.06 6.44
CA GLU A 161 15.56 2.48 6.30
C GLU A 161 16.34 3.04 5.12
N GLY A 162 15.72 3.90 4.33
CA GLY A 162 16.35 4.66 3.27
C GLY A 162 15.44 4.98 2.10
N SER A 163 15.93 5.85 1.22
CA SER A 163 15.19 6.31 0.05
C SER A 163 15.38 5.35 -1.12
N TRP A 164 14.28 4.83 -1.62
CA TRP A 164 14.17 3.99 -2.82
C TRP A 164 15.22 2.88 -2.91
N HIS A 165 16.15 3.01 -3.88
CA HIS A 165 17.20 2.03 -4.18
C HIS A 165 18.40 2.08 -3.20
N LEU A 166 18.58 3.17 -2.46
CA LEU A 166 19.78 3.37 -1.64
C LEU A 166 20.02 2.24 -0.61
N PRO A 167 18.99 1.73 0.08
CA PRO A 167 19.18 0.61 1.00
C PRO A 167 19.45 -0.74 0.32
N LEU A 168 19.35 -0.82 -1.01
CA LEU A 168 19.47 -2.05 -1.81
C LEU A 168 20.81 -2.16 -2.55
N GLN A 169 21.78 -1.29 -2.24
CA GLN A 169 23.07 -1.26 -2.93
C GLN A 169 23.73 -2.64 -2.95
N ASP A 170 24.29 -3.00 -4.11
CA ASP A 170 24.99 -4.26 -4.37
C ASP A 170 24.14 -5.54 -4.31
N GLU A 171 22.82 -5.41 -4.18
CA GLU A 171 21.91 -6.54 -4.19
C GLU A 171 21.12 -6.63 -5.49
N ILE A 172 20.79 -7.87 -5.86
CA ILE A 172 20.04 -8.16 -7.09
C ILE A 172 18.71 -8.83 -6.72
N PHE A 173 17.66 -8.41 -7.40
CA PHE A 173 16.28 -8.82 -7.15
C PHE A 173 15.65 -9.42 -8.41
N ASP A 174 14.78 -10.38 -8.22
CA ASP A 174 13.97 -10.97 -9.29
C ASP A 174 12.75 -10.10 -9.59
N MET A 175 12.32 -9.32 -8.59
CA MET A 175 11.20 -8.38 -8.72
C MET A 175 11.38 -7.20 -7.76
N VAL A 176 10.97 -6.03 -8.25
CA VAL A 176 10.80 -4.83 -7.43
C VAL A 176 9.37 -4.34 -7.59
N VAL A 177 8.71 -4.07 -6.48
CA VAL A 177 7.36 -3.53 -6.41
C VAL A 177 7.37 -2.20 -5.66
N SER A 178 6.46 -1.29 -5.99
CA SER A 178 6.26 -0.06 -5.23
C SER A 178 4.87 0.51 -5.47
N ASN A 179 4.25 1.01 -4.40
CA ASN A 179 3.18 2.01 -4.47
C ASN A 179 3.79 3.36 -4.03
N PRO A 180 4.46 4.09 -4.93
CA PRO A 180 5.10 5.35 -4.59
C PRO A 180 4.06 6.48 -4.52
N PRO A 181 4.38 7.63 -3.92
CA PRO A 181 3.55 8.82 -4.07
C PRO A 181 3.42 9.17 -5.55
N TYR A 182 2.22 9.62 -5.96
CA TYR A 182 1.89 9.91 -7.36
C TYR A 182 0.93 11.09 -7.54
N LEU A 183 0.55 11.78 -6.46
CA LEU A 183 -0.26 13.00 -6.58
C LEU A 183 0.64 14.20 -6.90
N ARG A 184 0.09 15.13 -7.68
CA ARG A 184 0.72 16.43 -7.92
C ARG A 184 0.63 17.30 -6.68
N GLU A 185 1.51 18.29 -6.58
CA GLU A 185 1.51 19.24 -5.44
C GLU A 185 0.21 20.05 -5.33
N ASP A 186 -0.43 20.32 -6.46
CA ASP A 186 -1.67 21.09 -6.60
C ASP A 186 -2.92 20.22 -6.77
N ASP A 187 -2.85 18.92 -6.49
CA ASP A 187 -3.95 18.00 -6.68
C ASP A 187 -5.08 18.25 -5.66
N ASP A 188 -6.30 18.45 -6.17
CA ASP A 188 -7.49 18.71 -5.34
C ASP A 188 -7.81 17.57 -4.36
N HIS A 189 -7.39 16.33 -4.67
CA HIS A 189 -7.56 15.19 -3.76
C HIS A 189 -6.82 15.36 -2.43
N LEU A 190 -5.75 16.17 -2.40
CA LEU A 190 -5.01 16.49 -1.18
C LEU A 190 -5.84 17.29 -0.16
N LEU A 191 -6.93 17.88 -0.60
CA LEU A 191 -7.81 18.73 0.22
C LEU A 191 -9.11 18.02 0.62
N ALA A 192 -9.29 16.74 0.28
CA ALA A 192 -10.55 16.04 0.44
C ALA A 192 -10.43 14.69 1.17
N GLY A 193 -11.50 14.33 1.88
CA GLY A 193 -11.66 13.00 2.49
C GLY A 193 -10.59 12.63 3.51
N ASP A 194 -10.22 11.36 3.50
CA ASP A 194 -9.24 10.78 4.42
C ASP A 194 -7.80 11.26 4.14
N VAL A 195 -7.51 11.68 2.90
CA VAL A 195 -6.18 12.07 2.41
C VAL A 195 -5.58 13.24 3.19
N ILE A 196 -6.42 14.18 3.69
CA ILE A 196 -5.98 15.33 4.50
C ILE A 196 -5.21 14.89 5.77
N PHE A 197 -5.52 13.71 6.29
CA PHE A 197 -4.95 13.19 7.54
C PHE A 197 -3.72 12.30 7.29
N GLU A 198 -3.43 11.97 6.04
CA GLU A 198 -2.35 11.07 5.66
C GLU A 198 -1.02 11.84 5.48
N PRO A 199 0.14 11.18 5.67
CA PRO A 199 1.43 11.86 5.54
C PRO A 199 1.64 12.36 4.11
N ARG A 200 1.80 13.68 3.93
CA ARG A 200 1.98 14.31 2.61
C ARG A 200 3.10 13.67 1.78
N GLN A 201 4.18 13.27 2.43
CA GLN A 201 5.30 12.58 1.77
C GLN A 201 4.95 11.22 1.15
N ALA A 202 3.87 10.58 1.61
CA ALA A 202 3.38 9.33 1.03
C ALA A 202 2.40 9.56 -0.14
N LEU A 203 2.07 10.81 -0.44
CA LEU A 203 1.05 11.19 -1.42
C LEU A 203 1.64 11.95 -2.60
N VAL A 204 2.53 12.92 -2.35
CA VAL A 204 2.95 13.93 -3.33
C VAL A 204 4.29 13.57 -3.96
N ALA A 205 4.36 13.65 -5.29
CA ALA A 205 5.56 13.40 -6.09
C ALA A 205 5.82 14.51 -7.13
N GLY A 206 6.03 15.74 -6.64
CA GLY A 206 6.39 16.90 -7.43
C GLY A 206 5.24 17.49 -8.25
N GLU A 207 5.59 18.35 -9.21
CA GLU A 207 4.62 19.12 -10.00
C GLU A 207 3.71 18.26 -10.88
N ASP A 208 4.21 17.14 -11.40
CA ASP A 208 3.43 16.25 -12.29
C ASP A 208 3.08 14.88 -11.68
N GLY A 209 3.45 14.68 -10.40
CA GLY A 209 3.16 13.43 -9.67
C GLY A 209 3.98 12.22 -10.14
N LEU A 210 5.02 12.40 -10.94
CA LEU A 210 5.81 11.30 -11.53
C LEU A 210 7.27 11.24 -11.07
N GLU A 211 7.70 12.14 -10.19
CA GLU A 211 9.10 12.21 -9.77
C GLU A 211 9.58 10.91 -9.09
N ALA A 212 8.77 10.34 -8.21
CA ALA A 212 9.10 9.08 -7.52
C ALA A 212 9.20 7.92 -8.53
N ILE A 213 8.25 7.82 -9.47
CA ILE A 213 8.23 6.79 -10.50
C ILE A 213 9.46 6.88 -11.40
N ARG A 214 9.86 8.11 -11.83
CA ARG A 214 11.08 8.31 -12.60
C ARG A 214 12.33 7.89 -11.84
N ALA A 215 12.43 8.30 -10.57
CA ALA A 215 13.56 7.94 -9.73
C ALA A 215 13.67 6.43 -9.54
N ILE A 216 12.58 5.75 -9.27
CA ILE A 216 12.55 4.29 -9.11
C ILE A 216 12.93 3.62 -10.44
N ALA A 217 12.24 3.94 -11.54
CA ALA A 217 12.47 3.30 -12.84
C ALA A 217 13.93 3.39 -13.29
N ARG A 218 14.55 4.57 -13.12
CA ARG A 218 15.95 4.81 -13.48
C ARG A 218 16.94 4.05 -12.62
N HIS A 219 16.77 4.12 -11.30
CA HIS A 219 17.83 3.67 -10.38
C HIS A 219 17.71 2.20 -9.98
N ILE A 220 16.54 1.58 -10.16
CA ILE A 220 16.35 0.18 -9.76
C ILE A 220 16.76 -0.84 -10.85
N GLN A 221 16.86 -0.39 -12.10
CA GLN A 221 17.18 -1.28 -13.21
C GLN A 221 18.48 -2.08 -13.01
N PRO A 222 19.60 -1.48 -12.51
CA PRO A 222 20.83 -2.23 -12.23
C PRO A 222 20.65 -3.32 -11.16
N SER A 223 19.73 -3.12 -10.22
CA SER A 223 19.44 -4.05 -9.13
C SER A 223 18.44 -5.15 -9.50
N LEU A 224 17.92 -5.19 -10.72
CA LEU A 224 17.07 -6.28 -11.18
C LEU A 224 17.92 -7.38 -11.87
N ASN A 225 17.54 -8.64 -11.69
CA ASN A 225 18.04 -9.73 -12.52
C ASN A 225 17.70 -9.51 -14.00
N SER A 226 18.45 -10.15 -14.91
CA SER A 226 18.05 -10.26 -16.30
C SER A 226 16.69 -10.97 -16.38
N GLY A 227 15.68 -10.32 -16.95
CA GLY A 227 14.31 -10.80 -16.96
C GLY A 227 13.53 -10.50 -15.67
N GLY A 228 14.12 -9.79 -14.71
CA GLY A 228 13.42 -9.32 -13.49
C GLY A 228 12.38 -8.26 -13.78
N TRP A 229 11.41 -8.13 -12.89
CA TRP A 229 10.24 -7.27 -13.06
C TRP A 229 10.28 -6.03 -12.17
N LEU A 230 9.87 -4.90 -12.72
CA LEU A 230 9.46 -3.72 -11.96
C LEU A 230 7.95 -3.55 -12.10
N ILE A 231 7.24 -3.40 -10.96
CA ILE A 231 5.78 -3.24 -10.91
C ILE A 231 5.48 -2.02 -10.05
N LEU A 232 4.76 -1.05 -10.63
CA LEU A 232 4.48 0.25 -10.02
C LEU A 232 2.98 0.55 -10.02
N GLU A 233 2.43 0.93 -8.86
CA GLU A 233 1.14 1.59 -8.79
C GLU A 233 1.28 3.06 -9.22
N HIS A 234 0.20 3.63 -9.77
CA HIS A 234 0.14 5.02 -10.21
C HIS A 234 -1.31 5.54 -10.25
N GLY A 235 -1.49 6.83 -10.44
CA GLY A 235 -2.79 7.45 -10.68
C GLY A 235 -3.46 6.93 -11.96
N PHE A 236 -4.79 6.91 -11.96
CA PHE A 236 -5.60 6.32 -13.04
C PHE A 236 -5.35 6.97 -14.43
N ASP A 237 -4.91 8.21 -14.45
CA ASP A 237 -4.62 8.99 -15.67
C ASP A 237 -3.12 8.98 -16.06
N GLN A 238 -2.25 8.32 -15.27
CA GLN A 238 -0.81 8.37 -15.46
C GLN A 238 -0.24 7.20 -16.30
N ALA A 239 -1.03 6.18 -16.62
CA ALA A 239 -0.55 4.95 -17.28
C ALA A 239 0.28 5.19 -18.55
N TYR A 240 -0.14 6.12 -19.40
CA TYR A 240 0.60 6.44 -20.61
C TYR A 240 2.00 7.00 -20.29
N ALA A 241 2.07 7.95 -19.36
CA ALA A 241 3.34 8.57 -18.95
C ALA A 241 4.26 7.56 -18.26
N VAL A 242 3.71 6.69 -17.41
CA VAL A 242 4.50 5.65 -16.73
C VAL A 242 5.06 4.64 -17.73
N ARG A 243 4.28 4.20 -18.71
CA ARG A 243 4.80 3.33 -19.80
C ARG A 243 5.92 4.01 -20.59
N ALA A 244 5.78 5.31 -20.90
CA ALA A 244 6.80 6.07 -21.60
C ALA A 244 8.10 6.18 -20.77
N ILE A 245 8.00 6.39 -19.45
CA ILE A 245 9.14 6.38 -18.52
C ILE A 245 9.83 5.02 -18.55
N LEU A 246 9.08 3.92 -18.38
CA LEU A 246 9.64 2.58 -18.40
C LEU A 246 10.34 2.27 -19.74
N GLN A 247 9.74 2.70 -20.85
CA GLN A 247 10.34 2.52 -22.17
C GLN A 247 11.65 3.32 -22.34
N ALA A 248 11.67 4.57 -21.87
CA ALA A 248 12.86 5.43 -21.92
C ALA A 248 14.02 4.88 -21.05
N GLU A 249 13.69 4.24 -19.91
CA GLU A 249 14.68 3.59 -19.04
C GLU A 249 15.04 2.16 -19.52
N GLY A 250 14.57 1.72 -20.71
CA GLY A 250 15.00 0.48 -21.35
C GLY A 250 14.34 -0.79 -20.81
N TYR A 251 13.17 -0.70 -20.19
CA TYR A 251 12.36 -1.87 -19.85
C TYR A 251 11.64 -2.41 -21.09
N GLY A 252 11.44 -3.73 -21.15
CA GLY A 252 10.62 -4.41 -22.14
C GLY A 252 9.35 -4.99 -21.54
N LYS A 253 8.52 -5.61 -22.38
CA LYS A 253 7.23 -6.21 -22.00
C LYS A 253 6.37 -5.28 -21.15
N ILE A 254 6.39 -4.00 -21.50
CA ILE A 254 5.67 -2.97 -20.76
C ILE A 254 4.17 -3.13 -20.96
N GLN A 255 3.41 -3.11 -19.86
CA GLN A 255 1.95 -3.16 -19.89
C GLN A 255 1.36 -2.42 -18.67
N SER A 256 0.09 -2.01 -18.79
CA SER A 256 -0.70 -1.51 -17.67
C SER A 256 -1.86 -2.46 -17.36
N CYS A 257 -2.26 -2.52 -16.10
CA CYS A 257 -3.35 -3.33 -15.60
C CYS A 257 -4.38 -2.44 -14.91
N GLN A 258 -5.65 -2.81 -15.09
CA GLN A 258 -6.79 -2.04 -14.57
C GLN A 258 -7.28 -2.59 -13.24
N ASP A 259 -7.86 -1.69 -12.45
CA ASP A 259 -8.64 -2.05 -11.27
C ASP A 259 -10.03 -2.60 -11.67
N LEU A 260 -10.82 -3.00 -10.68
CA LEU A 260 -12.17 -3.53 -10.89
C LEU A 260 -13.16 -2.50 -11.47
N ALA A 261 -12.83 -1.21 -11.38
CA ALA A 261 -13.60 -0.13 -11.98
C ALA A 261 -13.19 0.17 -13.43
N GLY A 262 -12.17 -0.51 -13.96
CA GLY A 262 -11.67 -0.33 -15.31
C GLY A 262 -10.67 0.82 -15.46
N HIS A 263 -10.12 1.32 -14.37
CA HIS A 263 -9.09 2.37 -14.38
C HIS A 263 -7.70 1.76 -14.35
N ASP A 264 -6.78 2.25 -15.16
CA ASP A 264 -5.38 1.84 -15.10
C ASP A 264 -4.77 2.20 -13.74
N ARG A 265 -4.19 1.22 -13.03
CA ARG A 265 -3.61 1.40 -11.69
C ARG A 265 -2.19 0.94 -11.56
N VAL A 266 -1.80 -0.06 -12.30
CA VAL A 266 -0.50 -0.69 -12.18
C VAL A 266 0.15 -0.75 -13.55
N SER A 267 1.38 -0.27 -13.65
CA SER A 267 2.22 -0.47 -14.83
C SER A 267 3.46 -1.27 -14.47
N LEU A 268 3.88 -2.11 -15.37
CA LEU A 268 5.02 -2.98 -15.16
C LEU A 268 5.91 -3.07 -16.40
N GLY A 269 7.17 -3.39 -16.15
CA GLY A 269 8.17 -3.61 -17.18
C GLY A 269 9.17 -4.69 -16.76
N GLN A 270 9.76 -5.37 -17.71
CA GLN A 270 10.77 -6.39 -17.49
C GLN A 270 12.15 -5.87 -17.89
N ARG A 271 13.17 -6.05 -17.04
CA ARG A 271 14.55 -5.78 -17.43
C ARG A 271 14.95 -6.68 -18.59
N HIS A 272 15.44 -6.09 -19.68
CA HIS A 272 15.98 -6.88 -20.78
C HIS A 272 17.15 -7.76 -20.32
N GLY A 273 17.16 -9.02 -20.78
CA GLY A 273 18.35 -9.86 -20.69
C GLY A 273 19.52 -9.17 -21.44
N LYS A 274 20.73 -9.24 -20.90
CA LYS A 274 21.90 -8.91 -21.72
C LYS A 274 21.80 -9.76 -22.98
N VAL A 275 21.59 -9.15 -24.12
CA VAL A 275 21.80 -9.82 -25.40
C VAL A 275 23.28 -10.22 -25.35
N ALA A 276 23.56 -11.53 -25.28
CA ALA A 276 24.91 -12.02 -25.47
C ALA A 276 25.37 -11.47 -26.83
N SER A 277 26.35 -10.58 -26.80
CA SER A 277 26.99 -10.12 -28.01
C SER A 277 27.54 -11.36 -28.69
N LEU A 278 26.89 -11.82 -29.75
CA LEU A 278 27.49 -12.80 -30.66
C LEU A 278 28.73 -12.10 -31.20
N ASN A 279 29.89 -12.41 -30.61
CA ASN A 279 31.16 -12.15 -31.26
C ASN A 279 31.15 -12.98 -32.56
N ILE A 280 30.70 -12.37 -33.65
CA ILE A 280 30.98 -12.84 -34.97
C ILE A 280 32.48 -12.52 -35.17
N ALA A 281 33.33 -13.47 -34.80
CA ALA A 281 34.70 -13.46 -35.24
C ALA A 281 34.70 -13.72 -36.74
N THR A 282 35.02 -12.68 -37.50
CA THR A 282 35.38 -12.76 -38.92
C THR A 282 36.79 -13.26 -39.05
#